data_c5f316754ed78fd7f44ac74389ef8976
#
_entry.id   c5f316754ed78fd7f44ac74389ef8976
#
_cell.length_a   1.000
_cell.length_b   1.000
_cell.length_c   1.000
_cell.angle_alpha   90.00
_cell.angle_beta   90.00
_cell.angle_gamma   90.00
#
_symmetry.space_group_name_H-M   'P 1'
#
loop_
_entity.id
_entity.type
_entity.pdbx_description
1 polymer ?
#
loop_
_entity_poly.entity_id
_entity_poly.type
_entity_poly.pdbx_seq_one_letter_code
_entity_poly.pdbx_strand_id
1 'polypeptide(L)'
;KGYKFVIKDTLSEGLTFDASSVKVKIGEKDLVEPDYELKTGTDVAPNTFTLELKNMTKEEGGKKVPNIDLYPTGATITLTYTATVNENAVTGIDPNTNKAKVEYSNNPSDTGTGESEEVEANVYTFEFGIYKYSLKNDTANDEEINRNPLANAQFKLYADADHNTEIKLVEVAGTDKVYRQAKEGETGTADYIVTDATGTVTI
;
A
#
# COMPACT_ATOMS: atom_id res chain seq x y z
N LYS A 1 -30.22 -5.35 -21.34
CA LYS A 1 -29.51 -6.46 -20.73
C LYS A 1 -28.03 -6.17 -20.86
N GLY A 2 -27.33 -6.05 -19.78
CA GLY A 2 -25.94 -5.67 -19.72
C GLY A 2 -25.11 -6.74 -19.02
N TYR A 3 -23.99 -7.08 -19.60
CA TYR A 3 -22.96 -7.77 -18.86
C TYR A 3 -22.31 -6.76 -17.93
N LYS A 4 -22.13 -7.13 -16.66
CA LYS A 4 -21.45 -6.31 -15.65
C LYS A 4 -20.26 -7.09 -15.10
N PHE A 5 -19.15 -6.42 -14.96
CA PHE A 5 -17.97 -6.94 -14.27
C PHE A 5 -17.27 -5.75 -13.62
N VAL A 6 -17.29 -5.72 -12.31
CA VAL A 6 -16.73 -4.63 -11.50
C VAL A 6 -15.79 -5.22 -10.47
N ILE A 7 -14.55 -4.80 -10.51
CA ILE A 7 -13.60 -5.05 -9.42
C ILE A 7 -13.82 -3.96 -8.38
N LYS A 8 -14.02 -4.36 -7.13
CA LYS A 8 -14.15 -3.49 -5.95
C LYS A 8 -12.94 -3.74 -5.07
N ASP A 9 -12.22 -2.69 -4.73
CA ASP A 9 -10.98 -2.77 -3.98
C ASP A 9 -10.99 -1.77 -2.82
N THR A 10 -10.50 -2.21 -1.66
CA THR A 10 -10.54 -1.44 -0.41
C THR A 10 -9.20 -1.54 0.30
N LEU A 11 -8.46 -0.45 0.30
CA LEU A 11 -7.23 -0.30 1.05
C LEU A 11 -7.53 0.25 2.45
N SER A 12 -6.80 -0.24 3.46
CA SER A 12 -6.81 0.37 4.80
C SER A 12 -6.23 1.78 4.77
N GLU A 13 -6.52 2.57 5.81
CA GLU A 13 -6.10 3.97 5.92
C GLU A 13 -4.58 4.18 5.85
N GLY A 14 -3.80 3.15 6.23
CA GLY A 14 -2.33 3.15 6.14
C GLY A 14 -1.76 3.01 4.73
N LEU A 15 -2.61 2.83 3.71
CA LEU A 15 -2.19 2.64 2.32
C LEU A 15 -2.82 3.72 1.43
N THR A 16 -1.99 4.44 0.70
CA THR A 16 -2.43 5.45 -0.28
C THR A 16 -2.39 4.87 -1.69
N PHE A 17 -3.54 4.79 -2.33
CA PHE A 17 -3.71 4.31 -3.70
C PHE A 17 -3.21 5.33 -4.73
N ASP A 18 -2.44 4.86 -5.71
CA ASP A 18 -2.05 5.65 -6.88
C ASP A 18 -2.90 5.28 -8.10
N ALA A 19 -3.94 6.07 -8.35
CA ALA A 19 -4.85 5.87 -9.48
C ALA A 19 -4.16 5.97 -10.84
N SER A 20 -3.07 6.73 -10.95
CA SER A 20 -2.32 6.91 -12.20
C SER A 20 -1.49 5.67 -12.59
N SER A 21 -1.24 4.78 -11.63
CA SER A 21 -0.47 3.55 -11.82
C SER A 21 -1.31 2.38 -12.35
N VAL A 22 -2.64 2.54 -12.43
CA VAL A 22 -3.56 1.46 -12.82
C VAL A 22 -3.28 1.00 -14.23
N LYS A 23 -3.13 -0.31 -14.39
CA LYS A 23 -3.02 -1.00 -15.68
C LYS A 23 -3.96 -2.20 -15.69
N VAL A 24 -4.67 -2.36 -16.80
CA VAL A 24 -5.64 -3.45 -16.98
C VAL A 24 -5.25 -4.26 -18.21
N LYS A 25 -5.23 -5.58 -18.09
CA LYS A 25 -4.99 -6.49 -19.20
C LYS A 25 -6.08 -7.55 -19.29
N ILE A 26 -6.34 -8.00 -20.50
CA ILE A 26 -7.12 -9.21 -20.80
C ILE A 26 -6.20 -10.17 -21.57
N GLY A 27 -5.80 -11.26 -20.94
CA GLY A 27 -4.70 -12.05 -21.44
C GLY A 27 -3.45 -11.19 -21.60
N GLU A 28 -2.89 -11.14 -22.80
CA GLU A 28 -1.72 -10.31 -23.10
C GLU A 28 -2.06 -8.91 -23.61
N LYS A 29 -3.35 -8.60 -23.83
CA LYS A 29 -3.79 -7.33 -24.40
C LYS A 29 -4.01 -6.29 -23.31
N ASP A 30 -3.36 -5.13 -23.44
CA ASP A 30 -3.65 -3.98 -22.60
C ASP A 30 -5.02 -3.39 -22.96
N LEU A 31 -5.83 -3.12 -21.93
CA LEU A 31 -7.04 -2.32 -22.04
C LEU A 31 -6.71 -0.84 -21.80
N VAL A 32 -7.40 0.01 -22.53
CA VAL A 32 -7.35 1.47 -22.35
C VAL A 32 -8.77 2.02 -22.24
N GLU A 33 -8.93 3.20 -21.66
CA GLU A 33 -10.23 3.87 -21.71
C GLU A 33 -10.65 4.09 -23.18
N PRO A 34 -11.91 3.86 -23.54
CA PRO A 34 -13.07 3.63 -22.69
C PRO A 34 -13.45 2.14 -22.47
N ASP A 35 -12.53 1.18 -22.62
CA ASP A 35 -12.82 -0.25 -22.41
C ASP A 35 -12.97 -0.60 -20.93
N TYR A 36 -12.55 0.27 -20.03
CA TYR A 36 -12.86 0.22 -18.61
C TYR A 36 -13.15 1.63 -18.07
N GLU A 37 -13.73 1.71 -16.88
CA GLU A 37 -13.96 2.93 -16.13
C GLU A 37 -13.44 2.75 -14.71
N LEU A 38 -12.47 3.58 -14.31
CA LEU A 38 -11.97 3.64 -12.93
C LEU A 38 -12.69 4.74 -12.17
N LYS A 39 -13.25 4.42 -11.02
CA LYS A 39 -13.87 5.38 -10.09
C LYS A 39 -13.20 5.34 -8.74
N THR A 40 -13.00 6.51 -8.15
CA THR A 40 -12.39 6.70 -6.82
C THR A 40 -13.20 7.70 -6.01
N GLY A 41 -12.87 7.85 -4.72
CA GLY A 41 -13.49 8.85 -3.85
C GLY A 41 -14.83 8.43 -3.26
N THR A 42 -15.63 9.41 -2.88
CA THR A 42 -16.88 9.20 -2.12
C THR A 42 -17.94 8.39 -2.87
N ASP A 43 -17.93 8.43 -4.19
CA ASP A 43 -18.92 7.75 -5.03
C ASP A 43 -18.81 6.23 -5.01
N VAL A 44 -17.69 5.71 -4.52
CA VAL A 44 -17.40 4.27 -4.45
C VAL A 44 -17.32 3.74 -3.02
N ALA A 45 -17.51 4.61 -2.02
CA ALA A 45 -17.45 4.20 -0.62
C ALA A 45 -18.36 2.99 -0.32
N PRO A 46 -17.94 2.04 0.52
CA PRO A 46 -16.71 2.03 1.34
C PRO A 46 -15.44 1.58 0.62
N ASN A 47 -15.46 1.35 -0.69
CA ASN A 47 -14.28 0.93 -1.44
C ASN A 47 -13.33 2.12 -1.67
N THR A 48 -12.05 1.86 -1.83
CA THR A 48 -11.05 2.85 -2.25
C THR A 48 -11.24 3.20 -3.72
N PHE A 49 -11.46 2.17 -4.54
CA PHE A 49 -11.81 2.35 -5.95
C PHE A 49 -12.71 1.21 -6.46
N THR A 50 -13.35 1.46 -7.58
CA THR A 50 -13.99 0.44 -8.40
C THR A 50 -13.52 0.55 -9.84
N LEU A 51 -13.35 -0.61 -10.50
CA LEU A 51 -12.99 -0.67 -11.89
C LEU A 51 -14.03 -1.51 -12.63
N GLU A 52 -14.82 -0.87 -13.49
CA GLU A 52 -15.85 -1.51 -14.28
C GLU A 52 -15.36 -1.75 -15.72
N LEU A 53 -15.44 -3.00 -16.19
CA LEU A 53 -15.19 -3.33 -17.58
C LEU A 53 -16.34 -2.85 -18.46
N LYS A 54 -16.02 -2.19 -19.57
CA LYS A 54 -16.97 -1.64 -20.53
C LYS A 54 -16.90 -2.44 -21.85
N ASN A 55 -17.84 -2.14 -22.73
CA ASN A 55 -17.87 -2.77 -24.07
C ASN A 55 -17.88 -4.32 -24.05
N MET A 56 -18.42 -4.90 -22.97
CA MET A 56 -18.51 -6.37 -22.85
C MET A 56 -19.50 -6.99 -23.86
N THR A 57 -20.32 -6.17 -24.52
CA THR A 57 -21.19 -6.55 -25.62
C THR A 57 -20.93 -5.70 -26.83
N LYS A 58 -21.14 -6.25 -28.02
CA LYS A 58 -21.15 -5.53 -29.30
C LYS A 58 -22.47 -5.77 -30.03
N GLU A 59 -22.78 -4.89 -30.97
CA GLU A 59 -23.95 -5.06 -31.87
C GLU A 59 -23.51 -5.91 -33.08
N GLU A 60 -24.25 -6.96 -33.35
CA GLU A 60 -24.03 -7.84 -34.52
C GLU A 60 -25.38 -8.25 -35.10
N GLY A 61 -25.65 -7.88 -36.33
CA GLY A 61 -26.93 -8.15 -36.99
C GLY A 61 -28.15 -7.55 -36.25
N GLY A 62 -28.01 -6.39 -35.59
CA GLY A 62 -29.06 -5.74 -34.80
C GLY A 62 -29.34 -6.40 -33.44
N LYS A 63 -28.43 -7.26 -32.98
CA LYS A 63 -28.53 -7.92 -31.67
C LYS A 63 -27.30 -7.66 -30.85
N LYS A 64 -27.48 -7.50 -29.52
CA LYS A 64 -26.36 -7.48 -28.58
C LYS A 64 -25.82 -8.89 -28.37
N VAL A 65 -24.54 -9.06 -28.67
CA VAL A 65 -23.80 -10.32 -28.45
C VAL A 65 -22.58 -10.06 -27.56
N PRO A 66 -22.04 -11.09 -26.89
CA PRO A 66 -20.78 -10.95 -26.16
C PRO A 66 -19.66 -10.45 -27.05
N ASN A 67 -18.86 -9.52 -26.58
CA ASN A 67 -17.71 -9.00 -27.31
C ASN A 67 -16.48 -9.90 -27.07
N ILE A 68 -16.48 -11.09 -27.68
CA ILE A 68 -15.41 -12.08 -27.53
C ILE A 68 -14.08 -11.65 -28.15
N ASP A 69 -14.08 -10.64 -29.02
CA ASP A 69 -12.87 -10.07 -29.61
C ASP A 69 -12.09 -9.26 -28.56
N LEU A 70 -12.81 -8.59 -27.67
CA LEU A 70 -12.21 -7.84 -26.56
C LEU A 70 -12.05 -8.72 -25.31
N TYR A 71 -13.04 -9.57 -25.03
CA TYR A 71 -13.10 -10.43 -23.85
C TYR A 71 -13.22 -11.91 -24.27
N PRO A 72 -12.12 -12.55 -24.72
CA PRO A 72 -12.14 -13.97 -25.09
C PRO A 72 -12.55 -14.84 -23.91
N THR A 73 -13.32 -15.88 -24.19
CA THR A 73 -13.75 -16.83 -23.16
C THR A 73 -12.54 -17.48 -22.50
N GLY A 74 -12.49 -17.45 -21.17
CA GLY A 74 -11.39 -18.03 -20.39
C GLY A 74 -10.14 -17.16 -20.30
N ALA A 75 -10.14 -15.93 -20.88
CA ALA A 75 -9.03 -15.02 -20.72
C ALA A 75 -8.94 -14.50 -19.26
N THR A 76 -7.73 -14.39 -18.77
CA THR A 76 -7.45 -13.80 -17.45
C THR A 76 -7.54 -12.29 -17.52
N ILE A 77 -8.24 -11.69 -16.56
CA ILE A 77 -8.24 -10.25 -16.32
C ILE A 77 -7.17 -9.95 -15.28
N THR A 78 -6.22 -9.10 -15.62
CA THR A 78 -5.14 -8.67 -14.73
C THR A 78 -5.26 -7.18 -14.49
N LEU A 79 -5.47 -6.81 -13.23
CA LEU A 79 -5.39 -5.43 -12.74
C LEU A 79 -4.13 -5.28 -11.91
N THR A 80 -3.30 -4.30 -12.24
CA THR A 80 -2.12 -3.92 -11.46
C THR A 80 -2.15 -2.44 -11.13
N TYR A 81 -1.69 -2.12 -9.94
CA TYR A 81 -1.53 -0.74 -9.48
C TYR A 81 -0.49 -0.69 -8.36
N THR A 82 -0.10 0.50 -7.95
CA THR A 82 0.77 0.73 -6.80
C THR A 82 0.01 1.43 -5.68
N ALA A 83 0.39 1.11 -4.45
CA ALA A 83 0.00 1.85 -3.27
C ALA A 83 1.24 2.13 -2.41
N THR A 84 1.25 3.26 -1.72
CA THR A 84 2.32 3.63 -0.78
C THR A 84 1.83 3.53 0.65
N VAL A 85 2.69 3.03 1.52
CA VAL A 85 2.49 3.12 2.97
C VAL A 85 2.58 4.59 3.36
N ASN A 86 1.62 5.05 4.18
CA ASN A 86 1.54 6.43 4.65
C ASN A 86 1.64 6.50 6.19
N GLU A 87 1.51 7.71 6.74
CA GLU A 87 1.63 8.00 8.16
C GLU A 87 0.53 7.37 9.05
N ASN A 88 -0.58 6.91 8.47
CA ASN A 88 -1.66 6.22 9.19
C ASN A 88 -1.44 4.70 9.21
N ALA A 89 -0.31 4.22 8.69
CA ALA A 89 -0.04 2.79 8.67
C ALA A 89 0.08 2.23 10.10
N VAL A 90 -0.62 1.14 10.34
CA VAL A 90 -0.53 0.40 11.59
C VAL A 90 0.82 -0.31 11.63
N THR A 91 1.58 -0.10 12.70
CA THR A 91 2.88 -0.75 12.94
C THR A 91 2.72 -1.96 13.86
N GLY A 92 3.56 -2.98 13.67
CA GLY A 92 3.59 -4.16 14.51
C GLY A 92 2.96 -5.40 13.88
N ILE A 93 2.18 -6.14 14.68
CA ILE A 93 1.62 -7.44 14.26
C ILE A 93 0.32 -7.33 13.47
N ASP A 94 -0.34 -6.19 13.53
CA ASP A 94 -1.57 -5.96 12.79
C ASP A 94 -1.25 -5.47 11.37
N PRO A 95 -1.89 -6.03 10.34
CA PRO A 95 -1.60 -5.68 8.96
C PRO A 95 -2.30 -4.39 8.51
N ASN A 96 -1.68 -3.70 7.57
CA ASN A 96 -2.37 -2.78 6.67
C ASN A 96 -2.94 -3.62 5.53
N THR A 97 -4.26 -3.68 5.43
CA THR A 97 -4.95 -4.63 4.55
C THR A 97 -5.31 -4.02 3.20
N ASN A 98 -5.28 -4.84 2.17
CA ASN A 98 -5.95 -4.60 0.91
C ASN A 98 -6.95 -5.73 0.63
N LYS A 99 -8.22 -5.39 0.38
CA LYS A 99 -9.31 -6.33 0.16
C LYS A 99 -9.94 -6.10 -1.19
N ALA A 100 -10.10 -7.17 -1.94
CA ALA A 100 -10.68 -7.09 -3.27
C ALA A 100 -11.77 -8.16 -3.48
N LYS A 101 -12.82 -7.78 -4.22
CA LYS A 101 -13.86 -8.68 -4.69
C LYS A 101 -14.38 -8.26 -6.07
N VAL A 102 -15.08 -9.16 -6.72
CA VAL A 102 -15.67 -8.93 -8.05
C VAL A 102 -17.17 -9.02 -7.95
N GLU A 103 -17.86 -8.02 -8.49
CA GLU A 103 -19.30 -8.09 -8.80
C GLU A 103 -19.46 -8.38 -10.28
N TYR A 104 -20.28 -9.39 -10.60
CA TYR A 104 -20.48 -9.84 -11.97
C TYR A 104 -21.93 -10.17 -12.27
N SER A 105 -22.35 -10.06 -13.52
CA SER A 105 -23.65 -10.55 -13.98
C SER A 105 -23.70 -12.06 -13.88
N ASN A 106 -24.67 -12.58 -13.13
CA ASN A 106 -24.91 -14.02 -12.97
C ASN A 106 -25.98 -14.55 -13.92
N ASN A 107 -26.71 -13.68 -14.62
CA ASN A 107 -27.72 -14.03 -15.61
C ASN A 107 -27.69 -13.03 -16.79
N PRO A 108 -27.23 -13.42 -17.98
CA PRO A 108 -27.19 -12.55 -19.14
C PRO A 108 -28.58 -12.14 -19.65
N SER A 109 -29.63 -12.78 -19.18
CA SER A 109 -31.03 -12.48 -19.55
C SER A 109 -31.73 -11.55 -18.57
N ASP A 110 -31.10 -11.24 -17.46
CA ASP A 110 -31.62 -10.41 -16.36
C ASP A 110 -30.59 -9.34 -15.93
N THR A 111 -30.95 -8.56 -14.93
CA THR A 111 -30.06 -7.56 -14.27
C THR A 111 -29.43 -8.10 -12.97
N GLY A 112 -29.65 -9.39 -12.66
CA GLY A 112 -29.12 -10.01 -11.47
C GLY A 112 -27.58 -10.04 -11.47
N THR A 113 -26.99 -9.73 -10.32
CA THR A 113 -25.55 -9.79 -10.08
C THR A 113 -25.22 -10.75 -8.96
N GLY A 114 -24.03 -11.30 -8.99
CA GLY A 114 -23.38 -12.02 -7.90
C GLY A 114 -22.09 -11.32 -7.51
N GLU A 115 -21.57 -11.64 -6.34
CA GLU A 115 -20.23 -11.21 -5.89
C GLU A 115 -19.35 -12.45 -5.66
N SER A 116 -18.05 -12.29 -5.89
CA SER A 116 -17.06 -13.29 -5.46
C SER A 116 -16.87 -13.23 -3.96
N GLU A 117 -16.20 -14.24 -3.40
CA GLU A 117 -15.57 -14.09 -2.09
C GLU A 117 -14.56 -12.93 -2.12
N GLU A 118 -14.40 -12.28 -0.97
CA GLU A 118 -13.39 -11.24 -0.77
C GLU A 118 -12.03 -11.91 -0.55
N VAL A 119 -11.01 -11.43 -1.24
CA VAL A 119 -9.62 -11.83 -1.03
C VAL A 119 -8.88 -10.70 -0.34
N GLU A 120 -7.92 -11.04 0.51
CA GLU A 120 -7.16 -10.09 1.31
C GLU A 120 -5.66 -10.27 1.08
N ALA A 121 -4.95 -9.14 0.98
CA ALA A 121 -3.50 -9.06 1.02
C ALA A 121 -3.07 -8.16 2.19
N ASN A 122 -1.97 -8.53 2.85
CA ASN A 122 -1.51 -7.90 4.07
C ASN A 122 -0.13 -7.28 3.89
N VAL A 123 0.00 -6.00 4.29
CA VAL A 123 1.27 -5.27 4.34
C VAL A 123 1.57 -4.98 5.80
N TYR A 124 2.74 -5.42 6.27
CA TYR A 124 3.20 -5.19 7.63
C TYR A 124 4.25 -4.09 7.65
N THR A 125 4.14 -3.21 8.63
CA THR A 125 5.14 -2.18 8.92
C THR A 125 5.66 -2.37 10.34
N PHE A 126 6.92 -2.04 10.54
CA PHE A 126 7.57 -2.21 11.83
C PHE A 126 8.22 -0.90 12.25
N GLU A 127 8.21 -0.65 13.55
CA GLU A 127 8.88 0.44 14.21
C GLU A 127 9.88 -0.14 15.22
N PHE A 128 11.03 0.45 15.36
CA PHE A 128 11.97 0.13 16.42
C PHE A 128 12.58 1.38 17.02
N GLY A 129 12.86 1.32 18.31
CA GLY A 129 13.51 2.40 19.05
C GLY A 129 14.97 2.06 19.40
N ILE A 130 15.82 3.06 19.36
CA ILE A 130 17.19 2.97 19.89
C ILE A 130 17.23 3.82 21.17
N TYR A 131 17.70 3.24 22.27
CA TYR A 131 17.95 3.95 23.50
C TYR A 131 19.45 4.00 23.76
N LYS A 132 20.04 5.20 23.73
CA LYS A 132 21.46 5.43 24.00
C LYS A 132 21.66 6.00 25.41
N TYR A 133 22.55 5.37 26.16
CA TYR A 133 22.87 5.79 27.52
C TYR A 133 24.36 5.59 27.84
N SER A 134 24.85 6.26 28.87
CA SER A 134 26.09 5.93 29.56
C SER A 134 25.79 5.28 30.91
N LEU A 135 26.68 4.42 31.36
CA LEU A 135 26.65 3.89 32.73
C LEU A 135 27.28 4.91 33.70
N LYS A 136 26.66 5.09 34.86
CA LYS A 136 27.18 6.00 35.90
C LYS A 136 28.40 5.46 36.64
N ASN A 137 28.52 4.14 36.77
CA ASN A 137 29.63 3.46 37.43
C ASN A 137 29.96 2.15 36.74
N ASP A 138 31.22 1.81 36.74
CA ASP A 138 31.79 0.60 36.09
C ASP A 138 31.56 -0.69 36.90
N THR A 139 30.78 -0.63 37.98
CA THR A 139 30.44 -1.77 38.83
C THR A 139 28.98 -2.15 38.57
N ALA A 140 28.74 -2.78 37.44
CA ALA A 140 27.39 -3.27 37.11
C ALA A 140 27.10 -4.63 37.72
N ASN A 141 26.39 -4.63 38.80
CA ASN A 141 25.42 -5.72 39.06
C ASN A 141 24.14 -5.32 38.33
N ASP A 142 23.63 -6.17 37.45
CA ASP A 142 22.57 -5.93 36.47
C ASP A 142 21.18 -5.56 37.02
N GLU A 143 21.01 -5.36 38.33
CA GLU A 143 19.69 -5.20 38.93
C GLU A 143 19.24 -3.74 39.15
N GLU A 144 20.13 -2.77 39.10
CA GLU A 144 19.78 -1.34 39.11
C GLU A 144 20.72 -0.52 38.21
N ILE A 145 20.53 -0.61 36.92
CA ILE A 145 21.38 0.10 35.97
C ILE A 145 21.07 1.60 36.04
N ASN A 146 21.95 2.37 36.66
CA ASN A 146 21.97 3.81 36.60
C ASN A 146 22.34 4.28 35.19
N ARG A 147 21.36 4.27 34.30
CA ARG A 147 21.51 4.71 32.91
C ARG A 147 21.32 6.22 32.83
N ASN A 148 22.34 6.92 32.34
CA ASN A 148 22.18 8.32 31.96
C ASN A 148 21.82 8.37 30.49
N PRO A 149 20.62 8.87 30.12
CA PRO A 149 20.29 9.12 28.74
C PRO A 149 21.34 10.01 28.05
N LEU A 150 21.68 9.67 26.83
CA LEU A 150 22.58 10.46 26.00
C LEU A 150 21.80 11.10 24.87
N ALA A 151 21.46 12.39 25.08
CA ALA A 151 20.87 13.21 24.03
C ALA A 151 21.88 13.51 22.92
N ASN A 152 21.38 13.74 21.72
CA ASN A 152 22.14 14.08 20.52
C ASN A 152 23.22 13.05 20.12
N ALA A 153 23.06 11.79 20.55
CA ALA A 153 23.86 10.71 20.03
C ALA A 153 23.48 10.45 18.56
N GLN A 154 24.48 10.38 17.70
CA GLN A 154 24.29 10.27 16.25
C GLN A 154 24.44 8.84 15.76
N PHE A 155 23.55 8.42 14.85
CA PHE A 155 23.56 7.11 14.23
C PHE A 155 23.35 7.22 12.72
N LYS A 156 23.82 6.21 12.01
CA LYS A 156 23.46 5.91 10.63
C LYS A 156 22.91 4.51 10.55
N LEU A 157 21.94 4.31 9.68
CA LEU A 157 21.35 3.01 9.42
C LEU A 157 21.85 2.47 8.08
N TYR A 158 22.21 1.19 8.07
CA TYR A 158 22.69 0.50 6.87
C TYR A 158 21.88 -0.76 6.60
N ALA A 159 21.69 -1.08 5.33
CA ALA A 159 20.98 -2.29 4.91
C ALA A 159 21.86 -3.55 4.99
N ASP A 160 23.17 -3.37 5.12
CA ASP A 160 24.14 -4.46 5.13
C ASP A 160 25.18 -4.29 6.25
N ALA A 161 25.77 -5.41 6.67
CA ALA A 161 26.75 -5.44 7.76
C ALA A 161 28.09 -4.78 7.40
N ASP A 162 28.39 -4.64 6.12
CA ASP A 162 29.64 -4.05 5.64
C ASP A 162 29.55 -2.53 5.50
N HIS A 163 28.38 -1.94 5.86
CA HIS A 163 28.10 -0.50 5.81
C HIS A 163 28.24 0.14 4.41
N ASN A 164 27.97 -0.63 3.35
CA ASN A 164 28.08 -0.14 1.97
C ASN A 164 26.80 0.56 1.50
N THR A 165 25.65 0.16 2.03
CA THR A 165 24.32 0.66 1.61
C THR A 165 23.65 1.42 2.74
N GLU A 166 23.85 2.74 2.77
CA GLU A 166 23.23 3.62 3.76
C GLU A 166 21.73 3.77 3.46
N ILE A 167 20.88 3.52 4.48
CA ILE A 167 19.43 3.80 4.42
C ILE A 167 19.24 5.27 4.77
N LYS A 168 18.78 6.06 3.81
CA LYS A 168 18.47 7.47 4.01
C LYS A 168 17.16 7.62 4.75
N LEU A 169 17.14 8.48 5.76
CA LEU A 169 16.03 8.70 6.66
C LEU A 169 15.60 10.18 6.64
N VAL A 170 14.32 10.42 6.85
CA VAL A 170 13.72 11.75 6.98
C VAL A 170 13.02 11.83 8.32
N GLU A 171 13.21 12.91 9.06
CA GLU A 171 12.47 13.16 10.31
C GLU A 171 10.99 13.41 9.99
N VAL A 172 10.11 12.76 10.71
CA VAL A 172 8.65 12.87 10.49
C VAL A 172 8.20 14.24 11.02
N ALA A 173 7.56 15.02 10.17
CA ALA A 173 7.12 16.37 10.53
C ALA A 173 6.15 16.35 11.72
N GLY A 174 6.40 17.23 12.70
CA GLY A 174 5.56 17.36 13.90
C GLY A 174 5.86 16.34 15.01
N THR A 175 6.89 15.51 14.85
CA THR A 175 7.38 14.58 15.88
C THR A 175 8.76 15.00 16.37
N ASP A 176 9.21 14.46 17.50
CA ASP A 176 10.56 14.68 18.02
C ASP A 176 11.37 13.39 17.89
N LYS A 177 12.38 13.43 17.03
CA LYS A 177 13.31 12.31 16.78
C LYS A 177 12.65 10.99 16.37
N VAL A 178 11.56 11.10 15.61
CA VAL A 178 10.96 9.99 14.89
C VAL A 178 11.35 10.11 13.41
N TYR A 179 11.89 9.04 12.86
CA TYR A 179 12.39 9.03 11.49
C TYR A 179 11.68 7.93 10.69
N ARG A 180 11.62 8.12 9.39
CA ARG A 180 11.19 7.10 8.43
C ARG A 180 12.19 7.00 7.29
N GLN A 181 12.15 5.90 6.58
CA GLN A 181 12.94 5.76 5.36
C GLN A 181 12.50 6.81 4.32
N ALA A 182 13.49 7.46 3.70
CA ALA A 182 13.27 8.38 2.59
C ALA A 182 12.74 7.63 1.37
N LYS A 183 11.83 8.26 0.64
CA LYS A 183 11.40 7.79 -0.68
C LYS A 183 12.49 8.05 -1.72
N GLU A 184 12.44 7.34 -2.84
CA GLU A 184 13.37 7.59 -3.95
C GLU A 184 13.25 9.03 -4.44
N GLY A 185 14.38 9.73 -4.51
CA GLY A 185 14.44 11.15 -4.92
C GLY A 185 13.96 12.15 -3.87
N GLU A 186 13.59 11.73 -2.67
CA GLU A 186 13.16 12.64 -1.62
C GLU A 186 14.33 13.49 -1.11
N THR A 187 14.10 14.80 -0.97
CA THR A 187 15.06 15.76 -0.42
C THR A 187 14.85 15.98 1.07
N GLY A 188 15.83 16.58 1.77
CA GLY A 188 15.73 16.83 3.21
C GLY A 188 16.07 15.62 4.07
N THR A 189 16.79 14.64 3.52
CA THR A 189 17.30 13.51 4.29
C THR A 189 18.30 13.97 5.37
N ALA A 190 18.19 13.35 6.54
CA ALA A 190 19.11 13.60 7.64
C ALA A 190 20.46 12.90 7.39
N ASP A 191 21.58 13.61 7.64
CA ASP A 191 22.90 13.00 7.60
C ASP A 191 23.10 11.98 8.73
N TYR A 192 22.45 12.22 9.86
CA TYR A 192 22.43 11.37 11.04
C TYR A 192 21.04 11.39 11.67
N ILE A 193 20.60 10.26 12.20
CA ILE A 193 19.51 10.23 13.17
C ILE A 193 20.09 10.54 14.54
N VAL A 194 19.38 11.30 15.35
CA VAL A 194 19.88 11.75 16.65
C VAL A 194 18.87 11.44 17.75
N THR A 195 19.38 11.08 18.93
CA THR A 195 18.53 10.84 20.09
C THR A 195 17.99 12.16 20.68
N ASP A 196 16.79 12.09 21.23
CA ASP A 196 16.16 13.15 22.00
C ASP A 196 16.81 13.36 23.39
N ALA A 197 16.19 14.21 24.21
CA ALA A 197 16.64 14.50 25.58
C ALA A 197 16.61 13.26 26.51
N THR A 198 15.79 12.25 26.17
CA THR A 198 15.68 10.99 26.92
C THR A 198 16.62 9.91 26.40
N GLY A 199 17.46 10.23 25.42
CA GLY A 199 18.37 9.28 24.79
C GLY A 199 17.71 8.35 23.79
N THR A 200 16.46 8.62 23.36
CA THR A 200 15.67 7.78 22.49
C THR A 200 15.59 8.34 21.07
N VAL A 201 15.56 7.48 20.09
CA VAL A 201 15.19 7.77 18.70
C VAL A 201 14.35 6.63 18.17
N THR A 202 13.32 6.94 17.40
CA THR A 202 12.40 5.97 16.79
C THR A 202 12.58 5.97 15.26
N ILE A 203 12.52 4.78 14.64
CA ILE A 203 12.69 4.57 13.19
C ILE A 203 11.57 3.67 12.70
#